data_b26a74dacf52aa6feae708084edb3aa2
#
_entry.id   b26a74dacf52aa6feae708084edb3aa2
#
_cell.length_a   1.000
_cell.length_b   1.000
_cell.length_c   1.000
_cell.angle_alpha   90.00
_cell.angle_beta   90.00
_cell.angle_gamma   90.00
#
_symmetry.space_group_name_H-M   'P 1'
#
loop_
_entity.id
_entity.type
_entity.pdbx_description
1 polymer ?
#
loop_
_entity_poly.entity_id
_entity_poly.type
_entity_poly.pdbx_seq_one_letter_code
_entity_poly.pdbx_strand_id
1 'polypeptide(L)'
;MIKSFTLLSIFLLTNLPTYGEESNHWDILFDGKNLNNFRGYKKEKPGNAWTIEDKVIKLKKEKGKVGGDLMTQGKYRFFELQLEWCLPKPGNSGIIFRVGETDGPAYKTGPEMQIFHKMNPGGKTDTGSCYALYPPKVASMNKIGEWNKVRLVIKPGNKVEHHMNEKLLCSYTMGSKDWQNRVNSSKFKNWELFGTVEKGHICFQDHGNEVWFRKVRIKSLQ
;
A
#
# COMPACT_ATOMS: atom_id res chain seq x y z
N MET A 1 -65.46 46.26 -6.02
CA MET A 1 -64.66 45.59 -4.96
C MET A 1 -63.94 44.44 -5.58
N ILE A 2 -62.67 44.62 -5.89
CA ILE A 2 -61.82 43.61 -6.52
C ILE A 2 -60.97 43.02 -5.39
N LYS A 3 -61.11 41.72 -5.12
CA LYS A 3 -60.30 40.98 -4.13
C LYS A 3 -59.03 40.48 -4.83
N SER A 4 -57.92 41.02 -4.38
CA SER A 4 -56.58 40.57 -4.79
C SER A 4 -56.21 39.28 -4.03
N PHE A 5 -55.89 38.20 -4.79
CA PHE A 5 -55.32 36.96 -4.23
C PHE A 5 -53.82 37.01 -4.37
N THR A 6 -53.11 37.06 -3.23
CA THR A 6 -51.64 36.96 -3.19
C THR A 6 -51.26 35.49 -3.13
N LEU A 7 -50.61 35.03 -4.18
CA LEU A 7 -50.05 33.66 -4.23
C LEU A 7 -48.70 33.63 -3.46
N LEU A 8 -48.65 32.87 -2.36
CA LEU A 8 -47.45 32.64 -1.57
C LEU A 8 -46.71 31.45 -2.16
N SER A 9 -45.63 31.72 -2.87
CA SER A 9 -44.74 30.66 -3.41
C SER A 9 -43.79 30.14 -2.31
N ILE A 10 -44.03 28.91 -1.86
CA ILE A 10 -43.15 28.21 -0.93
C ILE A 10 -41.99 27.62 -1.76
N PHE A 11 -40.78 28.17 -1.61
CA PHE A 11 -39.56 27.58 -2.12
C PHE A 11 -39.13 26.43 -1.18
N LEU A 12 -39.33 25.20 -1.58
CA LEU A 12 -38.70 24.04 -0.94
C LEU A 12 -37.18 24.04 -1.33
N LEU A 13 -36.37 24.44 -0.37
CA LEU A 13 -34.90 24.20 -0.46
C LEU A 13 -34.66 22.70 -0.26
N THR A 14 -34.46 21.98 -1.36
CA THR A 14 -33.95 20.60 -1.30
C THR A 14 -32.45 20.66 -0.97
N ASN A 15 -32.10 20.25 0.25
CA ASN A 15 -30.72 19.99 0.64
C ASN A 15 -30.22 18.78 -0.18
N LEU A 16 -29.55 19.03 -1.29
CA LEU A 16 -28.75 18.01 -1.96
C LEU A 16 -27.59 17.62 -1.04
N PRO A 17 -27.30 16.33 -0.87
CA PRO A 17 -26.14 15.92 -0.11
C PRO A 17 -24.90 16.49 -0.81
N THR A 18 -24.16 17.34 -0.11
CA THR A 18 -22.83 17.77 -0.55
C THR A 18 -21.95 16.52 -0.57
N TYR A 19 -21.62 16.06 -1.77
CA TYR A 19 -20.51 15.12 -1.94
C TYR A 19 -19.26 15.78 -1.34
N GLY A 20 -18.74 15.18 -0.27
CA GLY A 20 -17.55 15.68 0.41
C GLY A 20 -16.43 15.86 -0.62
N GLU A 21 -15.81 17.03 -0.62
CA GLU A 21 -14.60 17.29 -1.42
C GLU A 21 -13.59 16.18 -1.08
N GLU A 22 -13.08 15.48 -2.11
CA GLU A 22 -11.96 14.55 -1.93
C GLU A 22 -10.84 15.34 -1.23
N SER A 23 -10.50 14.94 -0.02
CA SER A 23 -9.39 15.52 0.71
C SER A 23 -8.13 15.35 -0.14
N ASN A 24 -7.68 16.44 -0.77
CA ASN A 24 -6.47 16.43 -1.60
C ASN A 24 -5.20 16.50 -0.75
N HIS A 25 -5.34 16.26 0.56
CA HIS A 25 -4.27 16.34 1.54
C HIS A 25 -3.41 15.07 1.53
N TRP A 26 -2.09 15.26 1.50
CA TRP A 26 -1.11 14.20 1.62
C TRP A 26 -0.49 14.20 3.02
N ASP A 27 -0.64 13.08 3.72
CA ASP A 27 0.08 12.82 4.96
C ASP A 27 1.50 12.34 4.63
N ILE A 28 2.50 13.04 5.13
CA ILE A 28 3.91 12.65 4.95
C ILE A 28 4.24 11.60 6.01
N LEU A 29 4.38 10.34 5.61
CA LEU A 29 4.76 9.26 6.51
C LEU A 29 6.25 9.27 6.81
N PHE A 30 7.09 9.69 5.85
CA PHE A 30 8.53 9.85 6.04
C PHE A 30 9.05 11.07 5.29
N ASP A 31 9.60 12.03 6.04
CA ASP A 31 10.15 13.30 5.57
C ASP A 31 11.69 13.33 5.54
N GLY A 32 12.33 12.20 5.88
CA GLY A 32 13.78 12.10 5.96
C GLY A 32 14.37 12.32 7.36
N LYS A 33 13.56 12.53 8.40
CA LYS A 33 14.06 12.92 9.74
C LYS A 33 13.93 11.81 10.79
N ASN A 34 12.78 11.14 10.84
CA ASN A 34 12.49 10.14 11.88
C ASN A 34 11.51 9.08 11.40
N LEU A 35 11.36 8.00 12.18
CA LEU A 35 10.42 6.90 11.94
C LEU A 35 9.19 6.97 12.85
N ASN A 36 8.79 8.16 13.34
CA ASN A 36 7.69 8.29 14.31
C ASN A 36 6.34 7.77 13.79
N ASN A 37 6.13 7.73 12.47
CA ASN A 37 4.94 7.15 11.85
C ASN A 37 5.05 5.64 11.66
N PHE A 38 6.14 5.01 12.14
CA PHE A 38 6.40 3.59 11.96
C PHE A 38 6.75 2.90 13.28
N ARG A 39 6.51 1.60 13.32
CA ARG A 39 6.94 0.65 14.34
C ARG A 39 7.30 -0.69 13.70
N GLY A 40 7.83 -1.62 14.45
CA GLY A 40 7.98 -2.99 13.97
C GLY A 40 6.62 -3.72 13.99
N TYR A 41 6.43 -4.68 13.11
CA TYR A 41 5.27 -5.57 13.17
C TYR A 41 5.25 -6.30 14.53
N LYS A 42 4.13 -6.18 15.26
CA LYS A 42 3.96 -6.70 16.64
C LYS A 42 5.00 -6.14 17.64
N LYS A 43 5.51 -4.95 17.42
CA LYS A 43 6.50 -4.26 18.29
C LYS A 43 6.12 -2.78 18.40
N GLU A 44 6.51 -2.17 19.51
CA GLU A 44 6.28 -0.73 19.73
C GLU A 44 7.23 0.18 18.94
N LYS A 45 8.43 -0.31 18.63
CA LYS A 45 9.47 0.45 17.92
C LYS A 45 10.00 -0.35 16.73
N PRO A 46 10.52 0.33 15.68
CA PRO A 46 11.24 -0.32 14.61
C PRO A 46 12.42 -1.14 15.12
N GLY A 47 12.74 -2.24 14.46
CA GLY A 47 13.99 -2.96 14.70
C GLY A 47 15.20 -2.07 14.39
N ASN A 48 16.31 -2.22 15.11
CA ASN A 48 17.50 -1.39 14.97
C ASN A 48 18.27 -1.59 13.66
N ALA A 49 17.88 -2.56 12.83
CA ALA A 49 18.35 -2.70 11.46
C ALA A 49 17.77 -1.65 10.49
N TRP A 50 16.63 -1.04 10.87
CA TRP A 50 16.03 0.08 10.14
C TRP A 50 16.69 1.38 10.60
N THR A 51 17.48 1.99 9.75
CA THR A 51 18.24 3.22 10.01
C THR A 51 17.81 4.34 9.07
N ILE A 52 18.14 5.58 9.43
CA ILE A 52 17.95 6.74 8.55
C ILE A 52 19.33 7.28 8.20
N GLU A 53 19.63 7.35 6.91
CA GLU A 53 20.86 7.93 6.38
C GLU A 53 20.52 8.71 5.11
N ASP A 54 21.03 9.92 4.99
CA ASP A 54 20.82 10.78 3.81
C ASP A 54 19.34 10.99 3.45
N LYS A 55 18.47 11.11 4.46
CA LYS A 55 17.00 11.20 4.32
C LYS A 55 16.37 9.96 3.67
N VAL A 56 16.99 8.79 3.87
CA VAL A 56 16.55 7.50 3.34
C VAL A 56 16.35 6.52 4.51
N ILE A 57 15.24 5.79 4.52
CA ILE A 57 15.06 4.61 5.38
C ILE A 57 15.86 3.47 4.75
N LYS A 58 16.79 2.90 5.48
CA LYS A 58 17.61 1.77 5.02
C LYS A 58 17.43 0.59 5.96
N LEU A 59 17.09 -0.57 5.41
CA LEU A 59 17.24 -1.85 6.11
C LEU A 59 18.65 -2.35 5.88
N LYS A 60 19.44 -2.41 6.96
CA LYS A 60 20.83 -2.87 6.91
C LYS A 60 20.96 -4.27 7.50
N LYS A 61 21.66 -5.12 6.79
CA LYS A 61 21.99 -6.49 7.22
C LYS A 61 23.39 -6.55 7.82
N GLU A 62 23.49 -6.12 9.07
CA GLU A 62 24.73 -6.14 9.85
C GLU A 62 24.60 -7.12 11.03
N LYS A 63 25.74 -7.72 11.45
CA LYS A 63 25.79 -8.62 12.62
C LYS A 63 25.27 -7.92 13.88
N GLY A 64 24.36 -8.56 14.61
CA GLY A 64 23.77 -8.00 15.82
C GLY A 64 22.62 -7.02 15.60
N LYS A 65 22.28 -6.66 14.35
CA LYS A 65 21.10 -5.86 14.03
C LYS A 65 19.85 -6.73 13.91
N VAL A 66 18.77 -6.27 14.53
CA VAL A 66 17.46 -6.92 14.50
C VAL A 66 16.55 -6.16 13.54
N GLY A 67 16.09 -6.83 12.50
CA GLY A 67 15.13 -6.32 11.53
C GLY A 67 13.69 -6.62 11.94
N GLY A 68 12.97 -7.21 11.02
CA GLY A 68 11.53 -7.45 11.02
C GLY A 68 10.81 -6.38 10.22
N ASP A 69 9.57 -6.65 9.83
CA ASP A 69 8.79 -5.74 8.98
C ASP A 69 8.61 -4.38 9.64
N LEU A 70 8.84 -3.30 8.88
CA LEU A 70 8.59 -1.93 9.29
C LEU A 70 7.15 -1.56 8.95
N MET A 71 6.33 -1.31 9.97
CA MET A 71 4.89 -1.13 9.85
C MET A 71 4.46 0.29 10.17
N THR A 72 3.48 0.85 9.45
CA THR A 72 2.89 2.16 9.77
C THR A 72 2.16 2.13 11.11
N GLN A 73 2.18 3.25 11.87
CA GLN A 73 1.33 3.43 13.04
C GLN A 73 -0.14 3.51 12.65
N GLY A 74 -0.45 4.23 11.58
CA GLY A 74 -1.80 4.39 11.05
C GLY A 74 -2.32 3.14 10.33
N LYS A 75 -3.66 3.04 10.25
CA LYS A 75 -4.40 2.03 9.48
C LYS A 75 -5.17 2.71 8.37
N TYR A 76 -5.20 2.11 7.18
CA TYR A 76 -5.80 2.69 5.97
C TYR A 76 -6.74 1.69 5.32
N ARG A 77 -7.89 2.18 4.84
CA ARG A 77 -8.90 1.38 4.11
C ARG A 77 -8.77 1.62 2.61
N PHE A 78 -9.06 2.85 2.19
CA PHE A 78 -8.91 3.32 0.82
C PHE A 78 -7.86 4.41 0.81
N PHE A 79 -6.88 4.29 -0.05
CA PHE A 79 -5.74 5.19 -0.04
C PHE A 79 -4.96 5.18 -1.36
N GLU A 80 -4.18 6.21 -1.54
CA GLU A 80 -3.08 6.27 -2.49
C GLU A 80 -1.77 6.40 -1.70
N LEU A 81 -0.90 5.41 -1.79
CA LEU A 81 0.45 5.42 -1.24
C LEU A 81 1.44 5.75 -2.35
N GLN A 82 2.31 6.71 -2.11
CA GLN A 82 3.45 7.02 -2.98
C GLN A 82 4.75 6.93 -2.20
N LEU A 83 5.75 6.30 -2.81
CA LEU A 83 7.09 6.18 -2.27
C LEU A 83 8.10 5.90 -3.38
N GLU A 84 9.38 5.98 -3.04
CA GLU A 84 10.46 5.46 -3.87
C GLU A 84 11.19 4.36 -3.12
N TRP A 85 11.56 3.27 -3.81
CA TRP A 85 12.37 2.18 -3.28
C TRP A 85 13.60 1.90 -4.14
N CYS A 86 14.63 1.33 -3.53
CA CYS A 86 15.85 0.89 -4.19
C CYS A 86 16.34 -0.41 -3.56
N LEU A 87 16.74 -1.37 -4.39
CA LEU A 87 17.55 -2.51 -3.98
C LEU A 87 19.00 -2.20 -4.34
N PRO A 88 19.92 -1.98 -3.38
CA PRO A 88 21.32 -1.66 -3.67
C PRO A 88 22.07 -2.85 -4.27
N LYS A 89 21.57 -4.06 -4.03
CA LYS A 89 22.02 -5.34 -4.55
C LYS A 89 20.82 -6.21 -4.91
N PRO A 90 20.97 -7.28 -5.71
CA PRO A 90 19.90 -8.24 -5.94
C PRO A 90 19.32 -8.72 -4.60
N GLY A 91 17.98 -8.59 -4.45
CA GLY A 91 17.33 -8.87 -3.17
C GLY A 91 15.82 -9.03 -3.31
N ASN A 92 15.16 -9.14 -2.16
CA ASN A 92 13.72 -9.31 -2.01
C ASN A 92 13.21 -8.45 -0.85
N SER A 93 12.06 -7.83 -1.06
CA SER A 93 11.27 -7.07 -0.11
C SER A 93 9.83 -7.00 -0.63
N GLY A 94 8.96 -6.20 -0.01
CA GLY A 94 7.58 -6.00 -0.46
C GLY A 94 6.90 -4.86 0.27
N ILE A 95 5.84 -4.36 -0.32
CA ILE A 95 4.89 -3.44 0.32
C ILE A 95 3.63 -4.25 0.62
N ILE A 96 3.49 -4.70 1.87
CA ILE A 96 2.33 -5.46 2.32
C ILE A 96 1.29 -4.46 2.83
N PHE A 97 0.06 -4.54 2.36
CA PHE A 97 -0.98 -3.57 2.70
C PHE A 97 -2.22 -4.22 3.31
N ARG A 98 -3.02 -3.43 4.01
CA ARG A 98 -4.16 -3.91 4.82
C ARG A 98 -3.74 -5.03 5.79
N VAL A 99 -2.62 -4.84 6.44
CA VAL A 99 -2.08 -5.78 7.41
C VAL A 99 -2.87 -5.71 8.71
N GLY A 100 -3.35 -6.86 9.18
CA GLY A 100 -3.82 -7.09 10.54
C GLY A 100 -2.75 -7.77 11.37
N GLU A 101 -2.65 -7.44 12.65
CA GLU A 101 -1.76 -8.14 13.56
C GLU A 101 -2.43 -9.41 14.07
N THR A 102 -1.77 -10.54 13.90
CA THR A 102 -2.19 -11.88 14.31
C THR A 102 -0.99 -12.63 14.87
N ASP A 103 -1.15 -13.89 15.25
CA ASP A 103 -0.02 -14.71 15.71
C ASP A 103 0.98 -15.03 14.57
N GLY A 104 0.54 -14.94 13.32
CA GLY A 104 1.39 -15.12 12.13
C GLY A 104 2.16 -13.86 11.71
N PRO A 105 2.98 -13.94 10.67
CA PRO A 105 3.66 -12.80 10.06
C PRO A 105 2.69 -11.92 9.25
N ALA A 106 3.11 -10.67 8.94
CA ALA A 106 2.30 -9.65 8.27
C ALA A 106 1.64 -10.14 6.95
N TYR A 107 2.37 -10.91 6.16
CA TYR A 107 1.89 -11.45 4.88
C TYR A 107 0.79 -12.52 5.00
N LYS A 108 0.48 -13.00 6.22
CA LYS A 108 -0.65 -13.92 6.45
C LYS A 108 -2.00 -13.23 6.30
N THR A 109 -2.03 -11.92 6.47
CA THR A 109 -3.27 -11.12 6.39
C THR A 109 -3.27 -10.19 5.20
N GLY A 110 -2.15 -9.52 4.92
CA GLY A 110 -2.04 -8.48 3.89
C GLY A 110 -1.53 -9.00 2.55
N PRO A 111 -2.18 -8.63 1.43
CA PRO A 111 -1.60 -8.79 0.10
C PRO A 111 -0.34 -7.95 -0.05
N GLU A 112 0.52 -8.34 -0.99
CA GLU A 112 1.84 -7.75 -1.16
C GLU A 112 2.05 -7.24 -2.58
N MET A 113 2.47 -5.98 -2.73
CA MET A 113 3.12 -5.49 -3.94
C MET A 113 4.60 -5.85 -3.85
N GLN A 114 5.03 -6.80 -4.68
CA GLN A 114 6.36 -7.38 -4.64
C GLN A 114 7.45 -6.39 -5.03
N ILE A 115 8.57 -6.43 -4.29
CA ILE A 115 9.84 -5.80 -4.61
C ILE A 115 10.89 -6.90 -4.73
N PHE A 116 11.39 -7.13 -5.93
CA PHE A 116 12.33 -8.20 -6.23
C PHE A 116 13.41 -7.71 -7.24
N HIS A 117 14.55 -8.37 -7.28
CA HIS A 117 15.63 -7.99 -8.19
C HIS A 117 15.35 -8.34 -9.66
N LYS A 118 14.16 -8.86 -9.96
CA LYS A 118 13.74 -9.31 -11.29
C LYS A 118 12.33 -8.82 -11.60
N MET A 119 12.10 -8.46 -12.85
CA MET A 119 10.78 -8.09 -13.34
C MET A 119 10.58 -8.62 -14.76
N ASN A 120 9.66 -9.59 -14.90
CA ASN A 120 9.19 -10.04 -16.21
C ASN A 120 7.67 -9.85 -16.28
N PRO A 121 7.13 -9.30 -17.38
CA PRO A 121 5.69 -9.34 -17.63
C PRO A 121 5.18 -10.77 -17.56
N GLY A 122 4.06 -11.00 -16.82
CA GLY A 122 3.51 -12.33 -16.59
C GLY A 122 4.07 -13.08 -15.37
N GLY A 123 5.18 -12.65 -14.77
CA GLY A 123 5.77 -13.26 -13.57
C GLY A 123 4.97 -12.93 -12.31
N LYS A 124 4.28 -13.92 -11.73
CA LYS A 124 3.41 -13.72 -10.55
C LYS A 124 4.18 -13.42 -9.26
N THR A 125 5.48 -13.65 -9.22
CA THR A 125 6.35 -13.41 -8.07
C THR A 125 7.43 -12.36 -8.35
N ASP A 126 7.35 -11.71 -9.49
CA ASP A 126 8.29 -10.67 -9.92
C ASP A 126 7.86 -9.29 -9.40
N THR A 127 8.77 -8.34 -9.45
CA THR A 127 8.53 -6.96 -8.99
C THR A 127 7.24 -6.38 -9.57
N GLY A 128 6.45 -5.74 -8.70
CA GLY A 128 5.20 -5.07 -9.06
C GLY A 128 3.99 -5.98 -9.13
N SER A 129 4.14 -7.32 -9.04
CA SER A 129 3.00 -8.23 -8.94
C SER A 129 2.22 -8.00 -7.64
N CYS A 130 0.91 -8.31 -7.64
CA CYS A 130 0.28 -8.76 -6.40
C CYS A 130 0.75 -10.20 -6.21
N TYR A 131 1.70 -10.39 -5.27
CA TYR A 131 2.49 -11.60 -5.13
C TYR A 131 1.67 -12.89 -5.25
N ALA A 132 2.09 -13.77 -6.15
CA ALA A 132 1.48 -15.06 -6.49
C ALA A 132 0.04 -14.99 -7.06
N LEU A 133 -0.57 -13.81 -7.22
CA LEU A 133 -1.95 -13.64 -7.70
C LEU A 133 -2.02 -12.94 -9.05
N TYR A 134 -1.54 -11.70 -9.15
CA TYR A 134 -1.65 -10.88 -10.37
C TYR A 134 -0.27 -10.43 -10.82
N PRO A 135 0.19 -10.91 -11.98
CA PRO A 135 1.48 -10.51 -12.52
C PRO A 135 1.46 -9.09 -13.07
N PRO A 136 2.63 -8.42 -13.15
CA PRO A 136 2.76 -7.19 -13.92
C PRO A 136 2.56 -7.48 -15.41
N LYS A 137 1.87 -6.56 -16.10
CA LYS A 137 1.59 -6.67 -17.55
C LYS A 137 2.69 -6.06 -18.42
N VAL A 138 3.48 -5.14 -17.85
CA VAL A 138 4.52 -4.39 -18.54
C VAL A 138 5.77 -4.29 -17.68
N ALA A 139 6.94 -4.24 -18.31
CA ALA A 139 8.19 -3.97 -17.62
C ALA A 139 8.32 -2.46 -17.32
N SER A 140 8.78 -2.15 -16.11
CA SER A 140 8.96 -0.76 -15.66
C SER A 140 10.06 -0.59 -14.61
N MET A 141 10.72 -1.65 -14.17
CA MET A 141 11.76 -1.58 -13.15
C MET A 141 13.04 -0.96 -13.72
N ASN A 142 13.63 -0.02 -12.98
CA ASN A 142 14.96 0.50 -13.21
C ASN A 142 16.03 -0.52 -12.77
N LYS A 143 17.28 -0.27 -13.13
CA LYS A 143 18.40 -1.18 -12.78
C LYS A 143 18.57 -1.28 -11.26
N ILE A 144 19.16 -2.37 -10.80
CA ILE A 144 19.59 -2.53 -9.41
C ILE A 144 20.52 -1.36 -9.03
N GLY A 145 20.31 -0.80 -7.84
CA GLY A 145 20.97 0.43 -7.39
C GLY A 145 20.27 1.73 -7.78
N GLU A 146 19.26 1.68 -8.65
CA GLU A 146 18.47 2.84 -9.05
C GLU A 146 17.12 2.89 -8.32
N TRP A 147 16.59 4.11 -8.16
CA TRP A 147 15.31 4.35 -7.50
C TRP A 147 14.13 4.04 -8.42
N ASN A 148 13.13 3.34 -7.88
CA ASN A 148 11.84 3.09 -8.52
C ASN A 148 10.74 3.85 -7.78
N LYS A 149 9.91 4.60 -8.51
CA LYS A 149 8.73 5.28 -7.97
C LYS A 149 7.54 4.33 -7.94
N VAL A 150 6.89 4.21 -6.81
CA VAL A 150 5.66 3.42 -6.65
C VAL A 150 4.47 4.34 -6.38
N ARG A 151 3.35 3.95 -6.95
CA ARG A 151 2.02 4.45 -6.62
C ARG A 151 1.10 3.24 -6.48
N LEU A 152 0.74 2.91 -5.23
CA LEU A 152 -0.20 1.87 -4.87
C LEU A 152 -1.53 2.51 -4.49
N VAL A 153 -2.61 2.15 -5.20
CA VAL A 153 -3.93 2.76 -5.01
C VAL A 153 -4.94 1.70 -4.62
N ILE A 154 -5.69 1.93 -3.57
CA ILE A 154 -6.87 1.13 -3.19
C ILE A 154 -8.06 2.06 -3.11
N LYS A 155 -8.96 1.94 -4.09
CA LYS A 155 -10.17 2.76 -4.23
C LYS A 155 -11.36 2.16 -3.50
N PRO A 156 -12.42 2.94 -3.21
CA PRO A 156 -13.73 2.41 -2.85
C PRO A 156 -14.15 1.27 -3.79
N GLY A 157 -14.85 0.27 -3.26
CA GLY A 157 -15.12 -0.96 -3.99
C GLY A 157 -13.95 -1.93 -4.07
N ASN A 158 -12.86 -1.67 -3.31
CA ASN A 158 -11.68 -2.55 -3.21
C ASN A 158 -10.91 -2.73 -4.53
N LYS A 159 -11.05 -1.80 -5.47
CA LYS A 159 -10.24 -1.80 -6.69
C LYS A 159 -8.81 -1.38 -6.36
N VAL A 160 -7.85 -2.24 -6.67
CA VAL A 160 -6.42 -2.05 -6.43
C VAL A 160 -5.69 -1.81 -7.74
N GLU A 161 -4.74 -0.88 -7.73
CA GLU A 161 -3.86 -0.57 -8.86
C GLU A 161 -2.41 -0.51 -8.36
N HIS A 162 -1.54 -1.29 -8.98
CA HIS A 162 -0.09 -1.19 -8.79
C HIS A 162 0.52 -0.41 -9.93
N HIS A 163 1.16 0.71 -9.62
CA HIS A 163 1.91 1.51 -10.59
C HIS A 163 3.38 1.57 -10.17
N MET A 164 4.27 1.57 -11.15
CA MET A 164 5.69 1.81 -10.95
C MET A 164 6.26 2.58 -12.14
N ASN A 165 7.06 3.61 -11.86
CA ASN A 165 7.67 4.47 -12.86
C ASN A 165 6.66 4.92 -13.91
N GLU A 166 5.48 5.42 -13.41
CA GLU A 166 4.35 5.96 -14.19
C GLU A 166 3.54 4.94 -15.00
N LYS A 167 3.93 3.65 -15.00
CA LYS A 167 3.19 2.59 -15.71
C LYS A 167 2.27 1.82 -14.77
N LEU A 168 1.04 1.56 -15.20
CA LEU A 168 0.13 0.62 -14.54
C LEU A 168 0.62 -0.82 -14.78
N LEU A 169 1.00 -1.51 -13.71
CA LEU A 169 1.52 -2.87 -13.78
C LEU A 169 0.40 -3.92 -13.75
N CYS A 170 -0.48 -3.81 -12.78
CA CYS A 170 -1.67 -4.66 -12.66
C CYS A 170 -2.81 -3.92 -11.94
N SER A 171 -4.03 -4.37 -12.18
CA SER A 171 -5.24 -3.89 -11.51
C SER A 171 -6.19 -5.05 -11.28
N TYR A 172 -6.84 -5.06 -10.11
CA TYR A 172 -7.76 -6.11 -9.68
C TYR A 172 -8.72 -5.58 -8.61
N THR A 173 -9.75 -6.35 -8.28
CA THR A 173 -10.70 -6.04 -7.21
C THR A 173 -10.61 -7.11 -6.14
N MET A 174 -10.14 -6.76 -4.93
CA MET A 174 -10.11 -7.68 -3.79
C MET A 174 -11.53 -8.10 -3.41
N GLY A 175 -11.71 -9.38 -3.08
CA GLY A 175 -13.01 -9.96 -2.73
C GLY A 175 -13.89 -10.32 -3.94
N SER A 176 -13.50 -9.98 -5.19
CA SER A 176 -14.21 -10.40 -6.39
C SER A 176 -14.12 -11.93 -6.61
N LYS A 177 -14.97 -12.46 -7.48
CA LYS A 177 -14.90 -13.89 -7.86
C LYS A 177 -13.53 -14.27 -8.47
N ASP A 178 -12.94 -13.40 -9.30
CA ASP A 178 -11.59 -13.63 -9.85
C ASP A 178 -10.53 -13.66 -8.74
N TRP A 179 -10.60 -12.72 -7.78
CA TRP A 179 -9.72 -12.70 -6.61
C TRP A 179 -9.83 -14.00 -5.82
N GLN A 180 -11.05 -14.43 -5.47
CA GLN A 180 -11.30 -15.65 -4.71
C GLN A 180 -10.78 -16.90 -5.43
N ASN A 181 -11.01 -17.01 -6.74
CA ASN A 181 -10.51 -18.11 -7.55
C ASN A 181 -8.96 -18.18 -7.53
N ARG A 182 -8.28 -17.01 -7.62
CA ARG A 182 -6.82 -16.96 -7.56
C ARG A 182 -6.28 -17.29 -6.18
N VAL A 183 -6.89 -16.79 -5.11
CA VAL A 183 -6.54 -17.14 -3.72
C VAL A 183 -6.68 -18.63 -3.50
N ASN A 184 -7.82 -19.22 -3.88
CA ASN A 184 -8.09 -20.65 -3.74
C ASN A 184 -7.15 -21.55 -4.55
N SER A 185 -6.59 -21.03 -5.65
CA SER A 185 -5.62 -21.72 -6.50
C SER A 185 -4.17 -21.43 -6.13
N SER A 186 -3.91 -20.76 -5.00
CA SER A 186 -2.59 -20.32 -4.55
C SER A 186 -2.22 -20.93 -3.19
N LYS A 187 -1.00 -20.60 -2.72
CA LYS A 187 -0.56 -20.94 -1.36
C LYS A 187 -1.40 -20.30 -0.26
N PHE A 188 -2.20 -19.29 -0.59
CA PHE A 188 -3.02 -18.52 0.36
C PHE A 188 -4.37 -19.18 0.68
N LYS A 189 -4.76 -20.25 -0.01
CA LYS A 189 -6.10 -20.87 0.10
C LYS A 189 -6.54 -21.21 1.53
N ASN A 190 -5.56 -21.52 2.41
CA ASN A 190 -5.82 -21.90 3.80
C ASN A 190 -5.47 -20.76 4.79
N TRP A 191 -5.31 -19.51 4.31
CA TRP A 191 -5.04 -18.36 5.15
C TRP A 191 -6.33 -17.56 5.31
N GLU A 192 -7.11 -17.87 6.32
CA GLU A 192 -8.48 -17.36 6.53
C GLU A 192 -8.58 -15.84 6.50
N LEU A 193 -7.57 -15.15 7.03
CA LEU A 193 -7.57 -13.69 7.11
C LEU A 193 -6.89 -13.00 5.91
N PHE A 194 -6.39 -13.76 4.93
CA PHE A 194 -5.67 -13.19 3.80
C PHE A 194 -6.57 -12.33 2.90
N GLY A 195 -6.26 -11.03 2.84
CA GLY A 195 -7.00 -10.06 2.02
C GLY A 195 -8.40 -9.70 2.56
N THR A 196 -8.74 -10.10 3.79
CA THR A 196 -10.05 -9.81 4.41
C THR A 196 -10.05 -8.56 5.30
N VAL A 197 -8.88 -8.10 5.72
CA VAL A 197 -8.74 -6.90 6.56
C VAL A 197 -9.12 -5.65 5.77
N GLU A 198 -10.21 -5.00 6.16
CA GLU A 198 -10.72 -3.82 5.43
C GLU A 198 -9.89 -2.56 5.69
N LYS A 199 -9.49 -2.33 6.95
CA LYS A 199 -8.68 -1.19 7.38
C LYS A 199 -7.48 -1.72 8.16
N GLY A 200 -6.30 -1.73 7.54
CA GLY A 200 -5.09 -2.31 8.10
C GLY A 200 -3.87 -1.42 7.91
N HIS A 201 -2.77 -1.88 8.48
CA HIS A 201 -1.48 -1.21 8.37
C HIS A 201 -0.83 -1.47 7.00
N ILE A 202 0.25 -0.73 6.73
CA ILE A 202 1.15 -0.96 5.60
C ILE A 202 2.50 -1.37 6.18
N CYS A 203 3.09 -2.45 5.66
CA CYS A 203 4.40 -2.94 6.07
C CYS A 203 5.40 -2.89 4.91
N PHE A 204 6.62 -2.46 5.20
CA PHE A 204 7.78 -2.66 4.35
C PHE A 204 8.47 -3.92 4.82
N GLN A 205 8.51 -4.93 3.96
CA GLN A 205 8.94 -6.27 4.33
C GLN A 205 10.45 -6.36 4.54
N ASP A 206 10.86 -7.00 5.63
CA ASP A 206 12.20 -7.51 5.85
C ASP A 206 12.31 -8.97 5.39
N HIS A 207 12.72 -9.18 4.16
CA HIS A 207 12.95 -10.53 3.61
C HIS A 207 14.40 -11.01 3.74
N GLY A 208 15.20 -10.38 4.59
CA GLY A 208 16.60 -10.76 4.79
C GLY A 208 17.59 -10.05 3.85
N ASN A 209 17.14 -9.18 2.97
CA ASN A 209 17.95 -8.39 2.05
C ASN A 209 17.92 -6.91 2.40
N GLU A 210 18.97 -6.18 1.97
CA GLU A 210 18.98 -4.72 2.06
C GLU A 210 17.95 -4.13 1.11
N VAL A 211 17.18 -3.16 1.60
CA VAL A 211 16.23 -2.38 0.82
C VAL A 211 16.16 -0.97 1.38
N TRP A 212 15.98 0.01 0.50
CA TRP A 212 15.91 1.42 0.85
C TRP A 212 14.58 2.03 0.42
N PHE A 213 14.03 2.96 1.26
CA PHE A 213 12.81 3.67 0.98
C PHE A 213 12.97 5.17 1.25
N ARG A 214 12.29 6.02 0.47
CA ARG A 214 12.24 7.46 0.68
C ARG A 214 10.96 8.07 0.14
N LYS A 215 10.69 9.34 0.48
CA LYS A 215 9.55 10.13 0.01
C LYS A 215 8.21 9.40 0.21
N VAL A 216 8.01 8.85 1.40
CA VAL A 216 6.81 8.06 1.71
C VAL A 216 5.69 9.00 2.10
N ARG A 217 4.61 9.01 1.33
CA ARG A 217 3.41 9.79 1.60
C ARG A 217 2.15 9.00 1.26
N ILE A 218 1.07 9.32 1.94
CA ILE A 218 -0.21 8.66 1.75
C ILE A 218 -1.33 9.69 1.70
N LYS A 219 -2.35 9.41 0.90
CA LYS A 219 -3.60 10.17 0.84
C LYS A 219 -4.76 9.21 1.05
N SER A 220 -5.64 9.52 2.01
CA SER A 220 -6.89 8.77 2.20
C SER A 220 -7.84 9.07 1.04
N LEU A 221 -8.49 8.02 0.52
CA LEU A 221 -9.55 8.10 -0.49
C LEU A 221 -10.90 7.79 0.18
N GLN A 222 -11.94 8.48 -0.23
CA GLN A 222 -13.31 8.31 0.30
C GLN A 222 -14.14 7.41 -0.61
#